data_e40c411613cf545884a92009ed409b60
#
_entry.id   e40c411613cf545884a92009ed409b60
#
_cell.length_a   1.000
_cell.length_b   1.000
_cell.length_c   1.000
_cell.angle_alpha   90.00
_cell.angle_beta   90.00
_cell.angle_gamma   90.00
#
_symmetry.space_group_name_H-M   'P 1'
#
loop_
_entity.id
_entity.type
_entity.pdbx_description
1 polymer ?
#
loop_
_entity_poly.entity_id
_entity_poly.type
_entity_poly.pdbx_seq_one_letter_code
_entity_poly.pdbx_strand_id
1 'polypeptide(L)'
;MTNEERNNLIMSKLSIYLNDYSDYINESMINNIKNEFGFTTLESYKIILTSILDITDKEIIHEFDKIVYELDKSVYEDNLYYKNINLKCISSNKWKFEYKSYKPYEAFVFNDLRCINDKLYPSIGYFKDEYKYPCVLENDREWMLITPNEIETMKVPISEATGNVLTYGLGLGYYAYMVSMKDNVESVTIVEKDKEIINLFNEYILPQFKNKSKIKIINDDAFNYFKKD
;
A
#
# COMPACT_ATOMS: atom_id res chain seq x y z
N MET A 1 -18.04 27.63 2.72
CA MET A 1 -17.00 26.72 3.27
C MET A 1 -15.67 27.04 2.62
N THR A 2 -14.63 27.28 3.38
CA THR A 2 -13.27 27.49 2.85
C THR A 2 -12.70 26.17 2.30
N ASN A 3 -11.60 26.24 1.52
CA ASN A 3 -10.94 25.01 1.05
C ASN A 3 -10.44 24.14 2.22
N GLU A 4 -9.94 24.77 3.29
CA GLU A 4 -9.49 24.10 4.49
C GLU A 4 -10.63 23.39 5.23
N GLU A 5 -11.76 24.06 5.46
CA GLU A 5 -12.94 23.47 6.09
C GLU A 5 -13.47 22.26 5.29
N ARG A 6 -13.46 22.37 3.94
CA ARG A 6 -13.87 21.30 3.05
C ARG A 6 -12.92 20.09 3.13
N ASN A 7 -11.60 20.33 3.06
CA ASN A 7 -10.61 19.28 3.20
C ASN A 7 -10.74 18.56 4.54
N ASN A 8 -10.86 19.32 5.64
CA ASN A 8 -10.99 18.75 6.97
C ASN A 8 -12.27 17.89 7.10
N LEU A 9 -13.38 18.33 6.52
CA LEU A 9 -14.61 17.55 6.51
C LEU A 9 -14.44 16.22 5.74
N ILE A 10 -13.89 16.27 4.52
CA ILE A 10 -13.67 15.06 3.70
C ILE A 10 -12.72 14.10 4.42
N MET A 11 -11.58 14.59 4.90
CA MET A 11 -10.58 13.76 5.56
C MET A 11 -11.11 13.12 6.84
N SER A 12 -11.86 13.87 7.66
CA SER A 12 -12.47 13.35 8.89
C SER A 12 -13.48 12.24 8.60
N LYS A 13 -14.39 12.46 7.65
CA LYS A 13 -15.41 11.46 7.28
C LYS A 13 -14.78 10.21 6.65
N LEU A 14 -13.82 10.36 5.76
CA LEU A 14 -13.10 9.23 5.15
C LEU A 14 -12.28 8.46 6.18
N SER A 15 -11.65 9.13 7.14
CA SER A 15 -10.91 8.46 8.22
C SER A 15 -11.81 7.54 9.04
N ILE A 16 -12.99 8.01 9.44
CA ILE A 16 -13.97 7.17 10.16
C ILE A 16 -14.39 5.98 9.29
N TYR A 17 -14.72 6.23 8.02
CA TYR A 17 -15.15 5.17 7.12
C TYR A 17 -14.08 4.08 6.93
N LEU A 18 -12.84 4.49 6.68
CA LEU A 18 -11.73 3.56 6.46
C LEU A 18 -11.38 2.73 7.70
N ASN A 19 -11.55 3.29 8.89
CA ASN A 19 -11.24 2.57 10.14
C ASN A 19 -12.37 1.61 10.56
N ASP A 20 -13.63 2.01 10.38
CA ASP A 20 -14.75 1.31 10.99
C ASP A 20 -15.65 0.58 9.99
N TYR A 21 -15.63 0.98 8.72
CA TYR A 21 -16.61 0.56 7.70
C TYR A 21 -16.01 0.32 6.32
N SER A 22 -14.71 0.13 6.17
CA SER A 22 -14.03 0.06 4.87
C SER A 22 -14.59 -1.00 3.92
N ASP A 23 -15.15 -2.10 4.45
CA ASP A 23 -15.73 -3.23 3.73
C ASP A 23 -17.28 -3.22 3.70
N TYR A 24 -17.92 -2.10 4.07
CA TYR A 24 -19.38 -2.01 4.13
C TYR A 24 -20.02 -2.05 2.74
N ILE A 25 -19.43 -1.38 1.75
CA ILE A 25 -19.90 -1.41 0.36
C ILE A 25 -19.63 -2.78 -0.24
N ASN A 26 -20.65 -3.37 -0.87
CA ASN A 26 -20.55 -4.71 -1.44
C ASN A 26 -21.22 -4.78 -2.82
N GLU A 27 -21.02 -5.91 -3.52
CA GLU A 27 -21.51 -6.13 -4.87
C GLU A 27 -23.03 -5.97 -5.01
N SER A 28 -23.80 -6.43 -4.03
CA SER A 28 -25.26 -6.30 -4.06
C SER A 28 -25.70 -4.84 -4.07
N MET A 29 -25.11 -4.00 -3.22
CA MET A 29 -25.40 -2.57 -3.18
C MET A 29 -25.06 -1.89 -4.51
N ILE A 30 -23.89 -2.21 -5.07
CA ILE A 30 -23.44 -1.70 -6.36
C ILE A 30 -24.42 -2.08 -7.47
N ASN A 31 -24.80 -3.38 -7.55
CA ASN A 31 -25.69 -3.88 -8.58
C ASN A 31 -27.11 -3.29 -8.48
N ASN A 32 -27.61 -3.04 -7.27
CA ASN A 32 -28.90 -2.38 -7.08
C ASN A 32 -28.90 -0.97 -7.72
N ILE A 33 -27.89 -0.15 -7.42
CA ILE A 33 -27.80 1.22 -7.99
C ILE A 33 -27.59 1.16 -9.51
N LYS A 34 -26.75 0.26 -10.01
CA LYS A 34 -26.54 0.07 -11.46
C LYS A 34 -27.81 -0.30 -12.18
N ASN A 35 -28.57 -1.25 -11.66
CA ASN A 35 -29.79 -1.75 -12.30
C ASN A 35 -30.94 -0.72 -12.26
N GLU A 36 -31.02 0.06 -11.19
CA GLU A 36 -32.08 1.05 -11.01
C GLU A 36 -31.84 2.31 -11.86
N PHE A 37 -30.59 2.78 -11.92
CA PHE A 37 -30.26 4.09 -12.50
C PHE A 37 -29.37 4.03 -13.74
N GLY A 38 -28.84 2.86 -14.11
CA GLY A 38 -27.97 2.71 -15.29
C GLY A 38 -26.55 3.25 -15.11
N PHE A 39 -26.09 3.44 -13.87
CA PHE A 39 -24.75 3.93 -13.56
C PHE A 39 -23.65 2.85 -13.76
N THR A 40 -22.43 3.32 -13.95
CA THR A 40 -21.25 2.46 -13.90
C THR A 40 -20.96 1.97 -12.48
N THR A 41 -20.07 1.00 -12.33
CA THR A 41 -19.63 0.52 -11.02
C THR A 41 -19.03 1.65 -10.18
N LEU A 42 -18.14 2.45 -10.78
CA LEU A 42 -17.48 3.56 -10.09
C LEU A 42 -18.45 4.67 -9.66
N GLU A 43 -19.40 5.03 -10.53
CA GLU A 43 -20.44 6.01 -10.17
C GLU A 43 -21.32 5.48 -9.03
N SER A 44 -21.76 4.22 -9.11
CA SER A 44 -22.54 3.57 -8.04
C SER A 44 -21.78 3.56 -6.72
N TYR A 45 -20.49 3.22 -6.75
CA TYR A 45 -19.63 3.22 -5.57
C TYR A 45 -19.56 4.62 -4.92
N LYS A 46 -19.31 5.66 -5.72
CA LYS A 46 -19.23 7.06 -5.23
C LYS A 46 -20.57 7.52 -4.63
N ILE A 47 -21.69 7.19 -5.26
CA ILE A 47 -23.03 7.54 -4.75
C ILE A 47 -23.27 6.88 -3.39
N ILE A 48 -22.96 5.58 -3.26
CA ILE A 48 -23.13 4.85 -2.01
C ILE A 48 -22.20 5.43 -0.94
N LEU A 49 -20.91 5.63 -1.26
CA LEU A 49 -19.92 6.16 -0.32
C LEU A 49 -20.31 7.55 0.17
N THR A 50 -20.65 8.48 -0.71
CA THR A 50 -21.08 9.84 -0.31
C THR A 50 -22.35 9.83 0.53
N SER A 51 -23.26 8.90 0.27
CA SER A 51 -24.47 8.69 1.08
C SER A 51 -24.11 8.17 2.49
N ILE A 52 -23.24 7.17 2.60
CA ILE A 52 -22.76 6.64 3.90
C ILE A 52 -22.06 7.75 4.72
N LEU A 53 -21.29 8.59 4.04
CA LEU A 53 -20.58 9.71 4.65
C LEU A 53 -21.50 10.89 5.00
N ASP A 54 -22.81 10.80 4.68
CA ASP A 54 -23.75 11.91 4.84
C ASP A 54 -23.22 13.22 4.24
N ILE A 55 -22.77 13.14 2.98
CA ILE A 55 -22.31 14.29 2.20
C ILE A 55 -23.39 14.66 1.21
N THR A 56 -24.02 15.83 1.42
CA THR A 56 -25.13 16.34 0.59
C THR A 56 -24.76 17.54 -0.27
N ASP A 57 -23.62 18.17 0.02
CA ASP A 57 -23.10 19.29 -0.76
C ASP A 57 -22.61 18.81 -2.13
N LYS A 58 -23.26 19.30 -3.20
CA LYS A 58 -22.96 18.90 -4.59
C LYS A 58 -21.52 19.20 -5.01
N GLU A 59 -20.93 20.29 -4.53
CA GLU A 59 -19.55 20.64 -4.85
C GLU A 59 -18.57 19.64 -4.21
N ILE A 60 -18.88 19.18 -2.99
CA ILE A 60 -18.08 18.16 -2.31
C ILE A 60 -18.25 16.82 -3.01
N ILE A 61 -19.48 16.43 -3.41
CA ILE A 61 -19.73 15.19 -4.16
C ILE A 61 -18.88 15.13 -5.43
N HIS A 62 -18.76 16.23 -6.18
CA HIS A 62 -17.91 16.29 -7.36
C HIS A 62 -16.41 16.13 -7.05
N GLU A 63 -15.96 16.47 -5.84
CA GLU A 63 -14.55 16.23 -5.48
C GLU A 63 -14.22 14.73 -5.37
N PHE A 64 -15.24 13.86 -5.14
CA PHE A 64 -15.03 12.41 -5.10
C PHE A 64 -14.60 11.81 -6.44
N ASP A 65 -14.78 12.52 -7.55
CA ASP A 65 -14.20 12.14 -8.85
C ASP A 65 -12.67 12.16 -8.86
N LYS A 66 -12.06 12.91 -7.94
CA LYS A 66 -10.62 13.00 -7.75
C LYS A 66 -10.11 12.19 -6.56
N ILE A 67 -11.01 11.58 -5.79
CA ILE A 67 -10.68 10.87 -4.56
C ILE A 67 -10.79 9.36 -4.73
N VAL A 68 -11.85 8.87 -5.41
CA VAL A 68 -12.20 7.46 -5.46
C VAL A 68 -11.90 6.84 -6.82
N TYR A 69 -11.24 5.68 -6.80
CA TYR A 69 -10.76 4.95 -7.96
C TYR A 69 -11.11 3.47 -7.91
N GLU A 70 -11.69 2.96 -8.99
CA GLU A 70 -11.72 1.54 -9.26
C GLU A 70 -10.34 1.11 -9.79
N LEU A 71 -9.67 0.23 -9.06
CA LEU A 71 -8.32 -0.21 -9.40
C LEU A 71 -8.36 -1.56 -10.12
N ASP A 72 -7.46 -1.72 -11.10
CA ASP A 72 -7.21 -3.02 -11.73
C ASP A 72 -6.14 -3.76 -10.93
N LYS A 73 -6.52 -4.86 -10.29
CA LYS A 73 -5.60 -5.67 -9.49
C LYS A 73 -4.45 -6.26 -10.31
N SER A 74 -4.66 -6.49 -11.62
CA SER A 74 -3.62 -7.05 -12.48
C SER A 74 -2.37 -6.15 -12.55
N VAL A 75 -2.55 -4.83 -12.44
CA VAL A 75 -1.44 -3.87 -12.39
C VAL A 75 -0.49 -4.14 -11.22
N TYR A 76 -1.05 -4.57 -10.07
CA TYR A 76 -0.29 -4.87 -8.86
C TYR A 76 0.20 -6.32 -8.84
N GLU A 77 -0.63 -7.28 -9.26
CA GLU A 77 -0.26 -8.69 -9.37
C GLU A 77 0.85 -8.90 -10.40
N ASP A 78 0.95 -8.06 -11.42
CA ASP A 78 2.02 -8.05 -12.41
C ASP A 78 3.35 -7.47 -11.91
N ASN A 79 3.39 -6.93 -10.70
CA ASN A 79 4.61 -6.46 -10.08
C ASN A 79 5.66 -7.57 -9.97
N LEU A 80 6.92 -7.26 -10.26
CA LEU A 80 8.01 -8.24 -10.25
C LEU A 80 8.22 -8.93 -8.89
N TYR A 81 7.97 -8.22 -7.79
CA TYR A 81 8.05 -8.82 -6.47
C TYR A 81 6.97 -9.88 -6.30
N TYR A 82 5.73 -9.58 -6.64
CA TYR A 82 4.60 -10.52 -6.54
C TYR A 82 4.80 -11.76 -7.41
N LYS A 83 5.35 -11.59 -8.61
CA LYS A 83 5.62 -12.70 -9.54
C LYS A 83 6.73 -13.64 -9.10
N ASN A 84 7.73 -13.12 -8.39
CA ASN A 84 8.97 -13.86 -8.15
C ASN A 84 9.19 -14.22 -6.68
N ILE A 85 8.50 -13.58 -5.74
CA ILE A 85 8.65 -13.85 -4.31
C ILE A 85 7.39 -14.52 -3.79
N ASN A 86 7.52 -15.79 -3.43
CA ASN A 86 6.47 -16.55 -2.78
C ASN A 86 6.70 -16.51 -1.26
N LEU A 87 5.89 -15.72 -0.55
CA LEU A 87 6.01 -15.61 0.89
C LEU A 87 5.52 -16.90 1.56
N LYS A 88 6.41 -17.56 2.27
CA LYS A 88 6.04 -18.71 3.12
C LYS A 88 5.40 -18.17 4.40
N CYS A 89 4.18 -18.62 4.70
CA CYS A 89 3.52 -18.29 5.97
C CYS A 89 4.26 -18.99 7.11
N ILE A 90 4.86 -18.21 7.98
CA ILE A 90 5.65 -18.70 9.13
C ILE A 90 5.38 -17.84 10.36
N SER A 91 5.58 -18.43 11.53
CA SER A 91 5.54 -17.72 12.81
C SER A 91 6.80 -18.03 13.60
N SER A 92 7.38 -17.02 14.21
CA SER A 92 8.45 -17.12 15.20
C SER A 92 7.97 -16.54 16.54
N ASN A 93 8.87 -16.17 17.46
CA ASN A 93 8.46 -15.62 18.76
C ASN A 93 7.58 -14.38 18.64
N LYS A 94 8.00 -13.40 17.83
CA LYS A 94 7.27 -12.14 17.65
C LYS A 94 6.96 -11.80 16.21
N TRP A 95 7.60 -12.46 15.23
CA TRP A 95 7.43 -12.17 13.82
C TRP A 95 6.55 -13.22 13.15
N LYS A 96 5.64 -12.75 12.31
CA LYS A 96 4.77 -13.61 11.51
C LYS A 96 4.72 -13.11 10.08
N PHE A 97 4.97 -14.00 9.13
CA PHE A 97 4.77 -13.76 7.70
C PHE A 97 3.45 -14.40 7.29
N GLU A 98 2.58 -13.64 6.66
CA GLU A 98 1.30 -14.13 6.17
C GLU A 98 0.83 -13.33 4.96
N TYR A 99 -0.26 -13.79 4.35
CA TYR A 99 -1.03 -13.01 3.38
C TYR A 99 -2.28 -12.48 4.05
N LYS A 100 -2.60 -11.23 3.78
CA LYS A 100 -3.89 -10.61 4.03
C LYS A 100 -4.57 -10.27 2.71
N SER A 101 -5.83 -9.86 2.76
CA SER A 101 -6.55 -9.45 1.55
C SER A 101 -7.46 -8.27 1.80
N TYR A 102 -7.63 -7.46 0.76
CA TYR A 102 -8.78 -6.58 0.62
C TYR A 102 -9.94 -7.38 0.03
N LYS A 103 -11.11 -7.25 0.64
CA LYS A 103 -12.35 -7.85 0.12
C LYS A 103 -12.82 -7.12 -1.14
N PRO A 104 -13.69 -7.73 -1.95
CA PRO A 104 -14.35 -7.02 -3.04
C PRO A 104 -15.04 -5.75 -2.54
N TYR A 105 -14.78 -4.63 -3.21
CA TYR A 105 -15.29 -3.28 -2.90
C TYR A 105 -14.83 -2.68 -1.56
N GLU A 106 -13.92 -3.32 -0.83
CA GLU A 106 -13.31 -2.73 0.36
C GLU A 106 -12.48 -1.49 -0.01
N ALA A 107 -12.69 -0.39 0.72
CA ALA A 107 -11.96 0.85 0.53
C ALA A 107 -10.60 0.83 1.24
N PHE A 108 -9.58 1.33 0.57
CA PHE A 108 -8.25 1.52 1.16
C PHE A 108 -7.54 2.74 0.56
N VAL A 109 -6.57 3.26 1.27
CA VAL A 109 -5.67 4.29 0.74
C VAL A 109 -4.65 3.60 -0.16
N PHE A 110 -4.56 3.98 -1.45
CA PHE A 110 -3.64 3.34 -2.38
C PHE A 110 -2.46 4.21 -2.81
N ASN A 111 -2.45 5.51 -2.47
CA ASN A 111 -1.35 6.42 -2.79
C ASN A 111 -1.35 7.61 -1.84
N ASP A 112 -0.30 8.43 -1.89
CA ASP A 112 -0.17 9.65 -1.11
C ASP A 112 -1.28 10.67 -1.41
N LEU A 113 -1.40 11.65 -0.50
CA LEU A 113 -2.24 12.83 -0.71
C LEU A 113 -1.74 13.62 -1.91
N ARG A 114 -2.66 14.00 -2.79
CA ARG A 114 -2.36 14.84 -3.95
C ARG A 114 -2.82 16.27 -3.71
N CYS A 115 -1.94 17.24 -3.93
CA CYS A 115 -2.29 18.65 -3.89
C CYS A 115 -2.62 19.12 -5.31
N ILE A 116 -3.86 19.58 -5.54
CA ILE A 116 -4.33 20.11 -6.81
C ILE A 116 -5.03 21.45 -6.54
N ASN A 117 -4.47 22.55 -7.03
CA ASN A 117 -5.01 23.90 -6.82
C ASN A 117 -5.26 24.21 -5.33
N ASP A 118 -4.26 23.98 -4.49
CA ASP A 118 -4.27 24.19 -3.04
C ASP A 118 -5.34 23.39 -2.27
N LYS A 119 -5.84 22.32 -2.88
CA LYS A 119 -6.72 21.34 -2.23
C LYS A 119 -6.03 19.99 -2.11
N LEU A 120 -6.21 19.33 -0.97
CA LEU A 120 -5.68 17.99 -0.72
C LEU A 120 -6.73 16.93 -1.11
N TYR A 121 -6.30 15.96 -1.91
CA TYR A 121 -7.14 14.85 -2.36
C TYR A 121 -6.54 13.53 -1.89
N PRO A 122 -7.19 12.80 -0.98
CA PRO A 122 -6.78 11.44 -0.65
C PRO A 122 -7.00 10.52 -1.85
N SER A 123 -6.20 9.47 -1.93
CA SER A 123 -6.28 8.48 -3.00
C SER A 123 -6.92 7.21 -2.45
N ILE A 124 -8.25 7.10 -2.59
CA ILE A 124 -9.02 5.95 -2.12
C ILE A 124 -9.25 4.99 -3.28
N GLY A 125 -8.83 3.75 -3.11
CA GLY A 125 -9.03 2.68 -4.08
C GLY A 125 -9.95 1.60 -3.57
N TYR A 126 -10.50 0.81 -4.49
CA TYR A 126 -11.12 -0.47 -4.25
C TYR A 126 -10.89 -1.41 -5.44
N PHE A 127 -10.97 -2.71 -5.19
CA PHE A 127 -10.99 -3.74 -6.22
C PHE A 127 -12.37 -4.36 -6.34
N LYS A 128 -12.75 -4.84 -7.52
CA LYS A 128 -14.01 -5.61 -7.69
C LYS A 128 -13.91 -7.01 -7.12
N ASP A 129 -12.70 -7.57 -7.11
CA ASP A 129 -12.41 -8.92 -6.63
C ASP A 129 -11.46 -8.86 -5.44
N GLU A 130 -11.38 -9.96 -4.69
CA GLU A 130 -10.39 -10.10 -3.63
C GLU A 130 -8.97 -9.86 -4.16
N TYR A 131 -8.18 -9.07 -3.42
CA TYR A 131 -6.77 -8.82 -3.70
C TYR A 131 -5.92 -9.22 -2.50
N LYS A 132 -5.00 -10.17 -2.69
CA LYS A 132 -4.11 -10.69 -1.65
C LYS A 132 -2.78 -9.97 -1.68
N TYR A 133 -2.27 -9.64 -0.50
CA TYR A 133 -0.96 -8.99 -0.34
C TYR A 133 -0.15 -9.61 0.80
N PRO A 134 1.19 -9.70 0.63
CA PRO A 134 2.07 -10.21 1.67
C PRO A 134 2.24 -9.18 2.79
N CYS A 135 2.30 -9.66 4.02
CA CYS A 135 2.54 -8.82 5.19
C CYS A 135 3.47 -9.50 6.21
N VAL A 136 4.11 -8.67 7.02
CA VAL A 136 4.82 -9.07 8.21
C VAL A 136 4.21 -8.41 9.43
N LEU A 137 3.98 -9.22 10.46
CA LEU A 137 3.44 -8.77 11.75
C LEU A 137 4.53 -8.86 12.81
N GLU A 138 4.52 -7.91 13.75
CA GLU A 138 5.27 -7.98 15.00
C GLU A 138 4.29 -8.08 16.17
N ASN A 139 4.31 -9.15 16.93
CA ASN A 139 3.37 -9.43 18.03
C ASN A 139 1.90 -9.27 17.59
N ASP A 140 1.56 -9.90 16.44
CA ASP A 140 0.24 -9.85 15.79
C ASP A 140 -0.23 -8.45 15.33
N ARG A 141 0.65 -7.46 15.36
CA ARG A 141 0.38 -6.12 14.82
C ARG A 141 1.05 -5.95 13.47
N GLU A 142 0.39 -5.28 12.56
CA GLU A 142 0.92 -4.96 11.25
C GLU A 142 2.19 -4.11 11.38
N TRP A 143 3.30 -4.64 10.85
CA TRP A 143 4.58 -3.95 10.80
C TRP A 143 4.88 -3.41 9.41
N MET A 144 4.69 -4.25 8.39
CA MET A 144 4.83 -3.85 6.99
C MET A 144 3.89 -4.68 6.11
N LEU A 145 3.27 -4.01 5.17
CA LEU A 145 2.33 -4.57 4.19
C LEU A 145 2.80 -4.18 2.79
N ILE A 146 2.87 -5.12 1.86
CA ILE A 146 3.10 -4.77 0.45
C ILE A 146 1.75 -4.62 -0.24
N THR A 147 1.09 -3.52 0.05
CA THR A 147 -0.21 -3.13 -0.51
C THR A 147 -0.03 -2.27 -1.77
N PRO A 148 -1.12 -1.92 -2.49
CA PRO A 148 -1.05 -0.91 -3.54
C PRO A 148 -0.39 0.41 -3.09
N ASN A 149 -0.62 0.84 -1.84
CA ASN A 149 0.00 2.05 -1.30
C ASN A 149 1.53 1.95 -1.26
N GLU A 150 2.06 0.87 -0.72
CA GLU A 150 3.52 0.62 -0.71
C GLU A 150 4.10 0.61 -2.13
N ILE A 151 3.41 -0.05 -3.06
CA ILE A 151 3.85 -0.14 -4.45
C ILE A 151 3.88 1.25 -5.11
N GLU A 152 2.81 2.04 -4.94
CA GLU A 152 2.70 3.37 -5.55
C GLU A 152 3.71 4.36 -4.96
N THR A 153 3.83 4.42 -3.64
CA THR A 153 4.73 5.37 -2.95
C THR A 153 6.21 5.04 -3.19
N MET A 154 6.54 3.76 -3.41
CA MET A 154 7.92 3.34 -3.71
C MET A 154 8.31 3.51 -5.19
N LYS A 155 7.40 3.84 -6.11
CA LYS A 155 7.73 4.01 -7.54
C LYS A 155 8.83 5.05 -7.78
N VAL A 156 8.73 6.22 -7.17
CA VAL A 156 9.71 7.30 -7.34
C VAL A 156 11.06 6.92 -6.74
N PRO A 157 11.18 6.53 -5.45
CA PRO A 157 12.44 6.07 -4.88
C PRO A 157 13.10 4.94 -5.68
N ILE A 158 12.30 3.97 -6.16
CA ILE A 158 12.83 2.87 -6.99
C ILE A 158 13.36 3.41 -8.33
N SER A 159 12.62 4.31 -8.99
CA SER A 159 13.03 4.85 -10.31
C SER A 159 14.33 5.62 -10.24
N GLU A 160 14.54 6.39 -9.18
CA GLU A 160 15.70 7.27 -8.98
C GLU A 160 16.95 6.54 -8.45
N ALA A 161 16.78 5.37 -7.81
CA ALA A 161 17.89 4.62 -7.24
C ALA A 161 18.93 4.23 -8.31
N THR A 162 20.23 4.51 -8.05
CA THR A 162 21.37 4.16 -8.91
C THR A 162 22.62 3.88 -8.08
N GLY A 163 23.61 3.17 -8.65
CA GLY A 163 24.91 2.92 -8.01
C GLY A 163 24.78 2.13 -6.71
N ASN A 164 25.32 2.67 -5.63
CA ASN A 164 25.30 2.03 -4.31
C ASN A 164 24.13 2.61 -3.48
N VAL A 165 23.15 1.79 -3.21
CA VAL A 165 21.92 2.17 -2.50
C VAL A 165 22.03 1.78 -1.03
N LEU A 166 21.69 2.72 -0.14
CA LEU A 166 21.53 2.47 1.30
C LEU A 166 20.05 2.63 1.66
N THR A 167 19.51 1.66 2.40
CA THR A 167 18.15 1.73 2.93
C THR A 167 18.11 1.29 4.39
N TYR A 168 17.16 1.83 5.14
CA TYR A 168 16.92 1.53 6.54
C TYR A 168 15.61 0.78 6.72
N GLY A 169 15.67 -0.30 7.50
CA GLY A 169 14.55 -1.22 7.66
C GLY A 169 14.51 -2.28 6.55
N LEU A 170 14.23 -3.51 6.95
CA LEU A 170 14.22 -4.66 6.05
C LEU A 170 12.80 -5.00 5.58
N GLY A 171 11.86 -5.08 6.52
CA GLY A 171 10.50 -5.53 6.26
C GLY A 171 10.47 -6.84 5.47
N LEU A 172 9.71 -6.86 4.38
CA LEU A 172 9.68 -7.96 3.42
C LEU A 172 10.68 -7.78 2.25
N GLY A 173 11.50 -6.72 2.29
CA GLY A 173 12.53 -6.46 1.28
C GLY A 173 12.01 -5.98 -0.08
N TYR A 174 10.78 -5.47 -0.16
CA TYR A 174 10.17 -5.01 -1.42
C TYR A 174 11.05 -3.99 -2.14
N TYR A 175 11.40 -2.88 -1.47
CA TYR A 175 12.27 -1.85 -2.06
C TYR A 175 13.62 -2.44 -2.49
N ALA A 176 14.28 -3.18 -1.60
CA ALA A 176 15.58 -3.78 -1.89
C ALA A 176 15.54 -4.74 -3.08
N TYR A 177 14.47 -5.55 -3.18
CA TYR A 177 14.25 -6.42 -4.34
C TYR A 177 14.14 -5.61 -5.63
N MET A 178 13.24 -4.63 -5.66
CA MET A 178 12.95 -3.86 -6.87
C MET A 178 14.17 -3.07 -7.35
N VAL A 179 14.92 -2.41 -6.45
CA VAL A 179 16.12 -1.67 -6.85
C VAL A 179 17.27 -2.61 -7.26
N SER A 180 17.38 -3.79 -6.65
CA SER A 180 18.40 -4.78 -7.04
C SER A 180 18.23 -5.29 -8.48
N MET A 181 17.01 -5.22 -9.02
CA MET A 181 16.70 -5.64 -10.38
C MET A 181 17.16 -4.65 -11.45
N LYS A 182 17.54 -3.42 -11.06
CA LYS A 182 18.00 -2.39 -11.99
C LYS A 182 19.48 -2.65 -12.38
N ASP A 183 19.77 -2.49 -13.66
CA ASP A 183 21.14 -2.69 -14.19
C ASP A 183 22.13 -1.62 -13.66
N ASN A 184 21.62 -0.40 -13.45
CA ASN A 184 22.41 0.74 -12.94
C ASN A 184 22.52 0.81 -11.43
N VAL A 185 22.08 -0.22 -10.69
CA VAL A 185 22.30 -0.39 -9.25
C VAL A 185 23.39 -1.45 -9.05
N GLU A 186 24.47 -1.08 -8.36
CA GLU A 186 25.62 -1.93 -8.11
C GLU A 186 25.46 -2.75 -6.83
N SER A 187 25.00 -2.11 -5.75
CA SER A 187 24.77 -2.76 -4.46
C SER A 187 23.60 -2.13 -3.70
N VAL A 188 22.98 -2.92 -2.82
CA VAL A 188 21.92 -2.47 -1.90
C VAL A 188 22.33 -2.87 -0.49
N THR A 189 22.66 -1.88 0.34
CA THR A 189 22.94 -2.08 1.76
C THR A 189 21.67 -1.81 2.56
N ILE A 190 21.24 -2.78 3.36
CA ILE A 190 20.06 -2.70 4.22
C ILE A 190 20.54 -2.69 5.67
N VAL A 191 20.18 -1.66 6.43
CA VAL A 191 20.46 -1.58 7.87
C VAL A 191 19.20 -1.95 8.63
N GLU A 192 19.26 -3.04 9.38
CA GLU A 192 18.14 -3.56 10.18
C GLU A 192 18.62 -3.88 11.60
N LYS A 193 17.86 -3.40 12.60
CA LYS A 193 18.23 -3.61 14.01
C LYS A 193 17.84 -4.97 14.55
N ASP A 194 16.77 -5.55 14.05
CA ASP A 194 16.22 -6.80 14.57
C ASP A 194 16.86 -8.00 13.90
N LYS A 195 17.66 -8.74 14.68
CA LYS A 195 18.37 -9.92 14.20
C LYS A 195 17.43 -11.08 13.83
N GLU A 196 16.27 -11.18 14.47
CA GLU A 196 15.32 -12.26 14.20
C GLU A 196 14.69 -12.08 12.82
N ILE A 197 14.23 -10.87 12.49
CA ILE A 197 13.69 -10.60 11.15
C ILE A 197 14.74 -10.75 10.05
N ILE A 198 16.01 -10.39 10.34
CA ILE A 198 17.11 -10.64 9.41
C ILE A 198 17.29 -12.13 9.14
N ASN A 199 17.24 -12.97 10.18
CA ASN A 199 17.38 -14.41 10.02
C ASN A 199 16.23 -14.99 9.18
N LEU A 200 14.97 -14.60 9.48
CA LEU A 200 13.80 -15.05 8.72
C LEU A 200 13.88 -14.60 7.25
N PHE A 201 14.29 -13.37 7.00
CA PHE A 201 14.47 -12.86 5.64
C PHE A 201 15.56 -13.65 4.88
N ASN A 202 16.70 -13.89 5.51
CA ASN A 202 17.79 -14.64 4.91
C ASN A 202 17.41 -16.10 4.60
N GLU A 203 16.56 -16.70 5.42
CA GLU A 203 16.13 -18.09 5.26
C GLU A 203 15.02 -18.22 4.20
N TYR A 204 14.03 -17.32 4.21
CA TYR A 204 12.78 -17.53 3.42
C TYR A 204 12.62 -16.61 2.22
N ILE A 205 13.18 -15.39 2.25
CA ILE A 205 12.95 -14.37 1.22
C ILE A 205 14.19 -14.15 0.33
N LEU A 206 15.34 -13.85 0.91
CA LEU A 206 16.56 -13.55 0.16
C LEU A 206 16.99 -14.64 -0.85
N PRO A 207 16.81 -15.95 -0.58
CA PRO A 207 17.14 -16.99 -1.57
C PRO A 207 16.38 -16.87 -2.88
N GLN A 208 15.22 -16.21 -2.88
CA GLN A 208 14.36 -15.99 -4.05
C GLN A 208 14.76 -14.74 -4.85
N PHE A 209 15.66 -13.90 -4.34
CA PHE A 209 16.15 -12.74 -5.05
C PHE A 209 17.06 -13.15 -6.21
N LYS A 210 16.70 -12.75 -7.43
CA LYS A 210 17.53 -13.01 -8.63
C LYS A 210 18.92 -12.40 -8.51
N ASN A 211 19.01 -11.17 -7.99
CA ASN A 211 20.26 -10.41 -7.84
C ASN A 211 20.70 -10.32 -6.36
N LYS A 212 20.58 -11.42 -5.61
CA LYS A 212 20.93 -11.48 -4.18
C LYS A 212 22.39 -11.12 -3.90
N SER A 213 23.29 -11.27 -4.86
CA SER A 213 24.70 -10.86 -4.73
C SER A 213 24.90 -9.36 -4.57
N LYS A 214 23.92 -8.54 -4.97
CA LYS A 214 23.93 -7.09 -4.73
C LYS A 214 23.47 -6.73 -3.32
N ILE A 215 22.87 -7.65 -2.57
CA ILE A 215 22.26 -7.37 -1.26
C ILE A 215 23.29 -7.58 -0.14
N LYS A 216 23.42 -6.56 0.71
CA LYS A 216 24.19 -6.61 1.95
C LYS A 216 23.30 -6.19 3.11
N ILE A 217 23.17 -7.04 4.13
CA ILE A 217 22.40 -6.72 5.33
C ILE A 217 23.36 -6.46 6.48
N ILE A 218 23.13 -5.35 7.18
CA ILE A 218 23.91 -4.94 8.35
C ILE A 218 22.96 -4.93 9.55
N ASN A 219 23.32 -5.72 10.58
CA ASN A 219 22.59 -5.69 11.83
C ASN A 219 23.08 -4.54 12.69
N ASP A 220 22.42 -3.41 12.60
CA ASP A 220 22.71 -2.20 13.39
C ASP A 220 21.43 -1.34 13.52
N ASP A 221 21.43 -0.43 14.47
CA ASP A 221 20.43 0.61 14.59
C ASP A 221 20.70 1.73 13.55
N ALA A 222 19.67 2.17 12.84
CA ALA A 222 19.79 3.18 11.77
C ALA A 222 20.44 4.47 12.25
N PHE A 223 20.13 4.95 13.46
CA PHE A 223 20.72 6.16 14.03
C PHE A 223 22.17 5.98 14.43
N ASN A 224 22.58 4.77 14.83
CA ASN A 224 23.96 4.46 15.14
C ASN A 224 24.80 4.29 13.87
N TYR A 225 24.21 3.68 12.84
CA TYR A 225 24.89 3.48 11.57
C TYR A 225 25.17 4.81 10.88
N PHE A 226 24.19 5.72 10.82
CA PHE A 226 24.33 7.05 10.22
C PHE A 226 25.40 7.92 10.90
N LYS A 227 25.70 7.72 12.19
CA LYS A 227 26.75 8.47 12.91
C LYS A 227 28.16 7.96 12.66
N LYS A 228 28.34 6.82 11.98
CA LYS A 228 29.66 6.22 11.71
C LYS A 228 30.25 6.70 10.38
N ASP A 229 29.44 7.29 9.50
CA ASP A 229 29.87 7.93 8.25
C ASP A 229 30.08 9.44 8.46
#